data_b01fa31205dd084c818c18bc7b03fc0f
#
_entry.id   b01fa31205dd084c818c18bc7b03fc0f
#
_cell.length_a   1.000
_cell.length_b   1.000
_cell.length_c   1.000
_cell.angle_alpha   90.00
_cell.angle_beta   90.00
_cell.angle_gamma   90.00
#
_symmetry.space_group_name_H-M   'P 1'
#
loop_
_entity.id
_entity.type
_entity.pdbx_description
1 polymer ?
#
loop_
_entity_poly.entity_id
_entity_poly.type
_entity_poly.pdbx_seq_one_letter_code
_entity_poly.pdbx_strand_id
1 'polypeptide(L)'
;MRYQASAMAAAAAAAGLTMVGCSSGGGAAGPPASVAKASARPTVPLGEPHTVAAVRSDADDYLSLYSAGQYAITYQMLSAPARQAISEQAWVAVHKGCPGAGRAYRITRVVVTGRTAVVTAALPGAGKPGSQTETLVYANGQWGFSPRDLSLYQHGSVAADVAAAHAEGHCAA
;
A
#
# COMPACT_ATOMS: atom_id res chain seq x y z
N MET A 1 29.51 30.24 -9.37
CA MET A 1 28.44 30.64 -8.40
C MET A 1 28.51 29.65 -7.25
N ARG A 2 28.77 30.18 -6.04
CA ARG A 2 28.98 29.35 -4.84
C ARG A 2 27.63 29.18 -4.13
N TYR A 3 27.15 27.95 -3.94
CA TYR A 3 25.97 27.67 -3.11
C TYR A 3 26.42 27.33 -1.68
N GLN A 4 25.93 28.12 -0.74
CA GLN A 4 26.12 27.92 0.70
C GLN A 4 25.15 26.82 1.19
N ALA A 5 25.70 25.87 1.91
CA ALA A 5 24.93 24.88 2.65
C ALA A 5 24.50 25.47 3.99
N SER A 6 23.19 25.50 4.23
CA SER A 6 22.61 25.84 5.54
C SER A 6 22.27 24.56 6.28
N ALA A 7 22.97 24.31 7.37
CA ALA A 7 22.66 23.26 8.33
C ALA A 7 21.58 23.76 9.31
N MET A 8 20.48 23.04 9.42
CA MET A 8 19.51 23.24 10.50
C MET A 8 19.61 22.09 11.50
N ALA A 9 19.96 22.46 12.72
CA ALA A 9 19.98 21.58 13.88
C ALA A 9 18.56 21.51 14.47
N ALA A 10 18.05 20.30 14.69
CA ALA A 10 16.80 20.07 15.41
C ALA A 10 17.11 19.60 16.84
N ALA A 11 16.64 20.34 17.82
CA ALA A 11 16.75 20.04 19.24
C ALA A 11 15.67 19.04 19.68
N ALA A 12 16.07 18.00 20.41
CA ALA A 12 15.19 17.06 21.06
C ALA A 12 14.83 17.57 22.46
N ALA A 13 13.54 17.66 22.77
CA ALA A 13 13.04 17.92 24.13
C ALA A 13 12.43 16.62 24.69
N ALA A 14 13.04 16.08 25.74
CA ALA A 14 12.51 15.00 26.54
C ALA A 14 11.69 15.57 27.71
N ALA A 15 10.43 15.18 27.82
CA ALA A 15 9.59 15.46 28.98
C ALA A 15 9.23 14.15 29.70
N GLY A 16 9.83 13.95 30.87
CA GLY A 16 9.48 12.87 31.78
C GLY A 16 8.27 13.24 32.64
N LEU A 17 7.34 12.31 32.82
CA LEU A 17 6.30 12.38 33.86
C LEU A 17 6.42 11.15 34.76
N THR A 18 6.88 11.38 35.98
CA THR A 18 6.78 10.46 37.11
C THR A 18 5.46 10.68 37.83
N MET A 19 4.63 9.66 37.93
CA MET A 19 3.50 9.66 38.85
C MET A 19 3.73 8.59 39.94
N VAL A 20 4.03 9.07 41.13
CA VAL A 20 4.00 8.28 42.37
C VAL A 20 2.61 8.43 42.97
N GLY A 21 1.91 7.33 43.16
CA GLY A 21 0.62 7.26 43.85
C GLY A 21 0.63 6.12 44.87
N CYS A 22 1.01 6.40 46.14
CA CYS A 22 0.75 5.54 47.25
C CYS A 22 -0.68 5.72 47.76
N SER A 23 -1.46 4.68 47.83
CA SER A 23 -2.70 4.65 48.60
C SER A 23 -2.78 3.42 49.44
N SER A 24 -2.58 3.61 50.73
CA SER A 24 -2.76 2.62 51.82
C SER A 24 -4.27 2.52 52.13
N GLY A 25 -4.84 1.35 52.01
CA GLY A 25 -6.18 1.03 52.48
C GLY A 25 -6.28 -0.40 52.94
N GLY A 26 -6.25 -0.62 54.26
CA GLY A 26 -6.45 -1.93 54.87
C GLY A 26 -7.92 -2.36 54.78
N GLY A 27 -8.15 -3.63 54.57
CA GLY A 27 -9.48 -4.27 54.61
C GLY A 27 -9.42 -5.77 54.47
N ALA A 28 -9.70 -6.43 55.59
CA ALA A 28 -10.24 -7.78 55.80
C ALA A 28 -9.94 -8.91 54.79
N ALA A 29 -9.32 -9.96 55.36
CA ALA A 29 -9.08 -11.25 54.71
C ALA A 29 -10.39 -11.99 54.39
N GLY A 30 -10.70 -12.12 53.09
CA GLY A 30 -11.64 -13.10 52.55
C GLY A 30 -10.87 -14.27 51.92
N PRO A 31 -11.44 -15.50 51.87
CA PRO A 31 -10.74 -16.65 51.31
C PRO A 31 -10.38 -16.46 49.85
N PRO A 32 -9.26 -17.00 49.39
CA PRO A 32 -8.79 -16.81 48.02
C PRO A 32 -9.74 -17.48 47.03
N ALA A 33 -10.53 -16.69 46.32
CA ALA A 33 -11.20 -17.15 45.12
C ALA A 33 -10.11 -17.50 44.10
N SER A 34 -10.02 -18.77 43.74
CA SER A 34 -9.16 -19.26 42.67
C SER A 34 -9.60 -18.60 41.35
N VAL A 35 -8.94 -17.50 41.02
CA VAL A 35 -9.13 -16.86 39.70
C VAL A 35 -8.48 -17.79 38.67
N ALA A 36 -9.30 -18.58 38.00
CA ALA A 36 -8.89 -19.32 36.83
C ALA A 36 -8.28 -18.33 35.87
N LYS A 37 -6.95 -18.39 35.70
CA LYS A 37 -6.19 -17.61 34.74
C LYS A 37 -6.68 -18.00 33.36
N ALA A 38 -7.63 -17.24 32.84
CA ALA A 38 -8.08 -17.39 31.46
C ALA A 38 -6.82 -17.19 30.59
N SER A 39 -6.30 -18.30 30.08
CA SER A 39 -5.24 -18.30 29.08
C SER A 39 -5.80 -17.52 27.89
N ALA A 40 -5.42 -16.27 27.77
CA ALA A 40 -5.68 -15.50 26.56
C ALA A 40 -5.02 -16.26 25.41
N ARG A 41 -5.86 -16.89 24.58
CA ARG A 41 -5.44 -17.53 23.36
C ARG A 41 -4.76 -16.44 22.52
N PRO A 42 -3.50 -16.63 22.08
CA PRO A 42 -2.87 -15.63 21.24
C PRO A 42 -3.75 -15.44 20.00
N THR A 43 -4.33 -14.27 19.86
CA THR A 43 -5.03 -13.85 18.64
C THR A 43 -3.94 -13.68 17.59
N VAL A 44 -3.71 -14.72 16.79
CA VAL A 44 -2.92 -14.60 15.56
C VAL A 44 -3.66 -13.56 14.73
N PRO A 45 -3.00 -12.48 14.28
CA PRO A 45 -3.62 -11.54 13.37
C PRO A 45 -4.17 -12.34 12.18
N LEU A 46 -5.50 -12.30 12.01
CA LEU A 46 -6.13 -12.92 10.86
C LEU A 46 -5.66 -12.11 9.65
N GLY A 47 -4.76 -12.68 8.84
CA GLY A 47 -4.42 -12.11 7.56
C GLY A 47 -5.65 -12.03 6.66
N GLU A 48 -5.57 -11.22 5.62
CA GLU A 48 -6.62 -11.15 4.60
C GLU A 48 -6.90 -12.54 4.03
N PRO A 49 -8.17 -12.89 3.78
CA PRO A 49 -8.49 -14.20 3.24
C PRO A 49 -8.04 -14.36 1.80
N HIS A 50 -7.60 -15.58 1.42
CA HIS A 50 -7.24 -15.95 0.05
C HIS A 50 -8.48 -16.21 -0.81
N THR A 51 -9.39 -15.26 -0.87
CA THR A 51 -10.66 -15.41 -1.59
C THR A 51 -10.77 -14.43 -2.76
N VAL A 52 -11.57 -14.81 -3.75
CA VAL A 52 -11.93 -13.92 -4.87
C VAL A 52 -12.57 -12.63 -4.36
N ALA A 53 -13.37 -12.70 -3.29
CA ALA A 53 -14.03 -11.52 -2.74
C ALA A 53 -13.05 -10.53 -2.12
N ALA A 54 -12.06 -11.01 -1.34
CA ALA A 54 -11.02 -10.15 -0.76
C ALA A 54 -10.18 -9.49 -1.87
N VAL A 55 -9.66 -10.27 -2.81
CA VAL A 55 -8.88 -9.73 -3.95
C VAL A 55 -9.69 -8.71 -4.76
N ARG A 56 -10.99 -8.95 -4.97
CA ARG A 56 -11.85 -8.01 -5.68
C ARG A 56 -11.98 -6.70 -4.92
N SER A 57 -12.16 -6.75 -3.60
CA SER A 57 -12.26 -5.56 -2.75
C SER A 57 -10.98 -4.72 -2.84
N ASP A 58 -9.82 -5.35 -2.65
CA ASP A 58 -8.52 -4.66 -2.73
C ASP A 58 -8.27 -4.05 -4.12
N ALA A 59 -8.70 -4.78 -5.17
CA ALA A 59 -8.56 -4.30 -6.53
C ALA A 59 -9.52 -3.14 -6.85
N ASP A 60 -10.76 -3.16 -6.34
CA ASP A 60 -11.71 -2.06 -6.49
C ASP A 60 -11.17 -0.78 -5.78
N ASP A 61 -10.63 -0.93 -4.56
CA ASP A 61 -10.01 0.17 -3.81
C ASP A 61 -8.79 0.74 -4.55
N TYR A 62 -7.89 -0.12 -5.01
CA TYR A 62 -6.71 0.30 -5.78
C TYR A 62 -7.09 1.05 -7.05
N LEU A 63 -7.97 0.49 -7.88
CA LEU A 63 -8.38 1.09 -9.15
C LEU A 63 -9.15 2.39 -8.94
N SER A 64 -9.94 2.49 -7.87
CA SER A 64 -10.64 3.71 -7.47
C SER A 64 -9.65 4.82 -7.08
N LEU A 65 -8.69 4.52 -6.21
CA LEU A 65 -7.65 5.45 -5.81
C LEU A 65 -6.76 5.87 -6.98
N TYR A 66 -6.43 4.93 -7.85
CA TYR A 66 -5.65 5.18 -9.07
C TYR A 66 -6.40 6.13 -10.02
N SER A 67 -7.70 5.88 -10.24
CA SER A 67 -8.59 6.76 -11.00
C SER A 67 -8.70 8.16 -10.41
N ALA A 68 -8.65 8.26 -9.07
CA ALA A 68 -8.67 9.53 -8.37
C ALA A 68 -7.31 10.26 -8.36
N GLY A 69 -6.27 9.68 -8.98
CA GLY A 69 -4.91 10.25 -9.00
C GLY A 69 -4.18 10.17 -7.66
N GLN A 70 -4.65 9.31 -6.74
CA GLN A 70 -4.08 9.12 -5.40
C GLN A 70 -2.85 8.18 -5.44
N TYR A 71 -1.88 8.52 -6.28
CA TYR A 71 -0.75 7.62 -6.59
C TYR A 71 0.15 7.30 -5.39
N ALA A 72 0.29 8.22 -4.44
CA ALA A 72 1.03 7.94 -3.21
C ALA A 72 0.36 6.85 -2.36
N ILE A 73 -0.98 6.82 -2.33
CA ILE A 73 -1.73 5.78 -1.62
C ILE A 73 -1.64 4.46 -2.38
N THR A 74 -1.78 4.47 -3.71
CA THR A 74 -1.64 3.24 -4.50
C THR A 74 -0.23 2.65 -4.43
N TYR A 75 0.82 3.46 -4.23
CA TYR A 75 2.16 2.96 -3.96
C TYR A 75 2.21 2.10 -2.69
N GLN A 76 1.51 2.50 -1.63
CA GLN A 76 1.47 1.72 -0.39
C GLN A 76 0.75 0.36 -0.55
N MET A 77 -0.10 0.24 -1.57
CA MET A 77 -0.78 -1.00 -1.93
C MET A 77 0.07 -1.93 -2.81
N LEU A 78 1.26 -1.52 -3.24
CA LEU A 78 2.17 -2.39 -3.97
C LEU A 78 2.70 -3.51 -3.06
N SER A 79 3.04 -4.63 -3.66
CA SER A 79 3.71 -5.73 -2.97
C SER A 79 5.06 -5.30 -2.41
N ALA A 80 5.52 -5.92 -1.34
CA ALA A 80 6.81 -5.58 -0.72
C ALA A 80 7.98 -5.66 -1.73
N PRO A 81 8.10 -6.68 -2.59
CA PRO A 81 9.13 -6.71 -3.63
C PRO A 81 9.01 -5.52 -4.61
N ALA A 82 7.80 -5.12 -4.99
CA ALA A 82 7.62 -3.98 -5.89
C ALA A 82 8.09 -2.67 -5.21
N ARG A 83 7.72 -2.44 -3.95
CA ARG A 83 8.20 -1.27 -3.19
C ARG A 83 9.72 -1.25 -2.92
N GLN A 84 10.37 -2.40 -2.94
CA GLN A 84 11.83 -2.47 -2.89
C GLN A 84 12.49 -2.10 -4.22
N ALA A 85 11.81 -2.40 -5.33
CA ALA A 85 12.32 -2.14 -6.67
C ALA A 85 11.99 -0.73 -7.20
N ILE A 86 10.93 -0.10 -6.72
CA ILE A 86 10.40 1.18 -7.17
C ILE A 86 10.35 2.16 -6.00
N SER A 87 10.89 3.36 -6.14
CA SER A 87 10.68 4.41 -5.14
C SER A 87 9.28 5.02 -5.25
N GLU A 88 8.72 5.49 -4.13
CA GLU A 88 7.43 6.20 -4.15
C GLU A 88 7.48 7.42 -5.07
N GLN A 89 8.59 8.14 -5.06
CA GLN A 89 8.80 9.31 -5.89
C GLN A 89 8.73 8.97 -7.39
N ALA A 90 9.38 7.88 -7.83
CA ALA A 90 9.33 7.42 -9.21
C ALA A 90 7.92 6.98 -9.60
N TRP A 91 7.26 6.19 -8.75
CA TRP A 91 5.88 5.76 -8.95
C TRP A 91 4.94 6.94 -9.15
N VAL A 92 4.93 7.89 -8.21
CA VAL A 92 4.06 9.07 -8.26
C VAL A 92 4.36 9.95 -9.48
N ALA A 93 5.63 10.16 -9.83
CA ALA A 93 6.00 11.01 -10.94
C ALA A 93 5.62 10.41 -12.31
N VAL A 94 5.89 9.11 -12.51
CA VAL A 94 5.49 8.41 -13.75
C VAL A 94 3.99 8.48 -13.94
N HIS A 95 3.21 8.16 -12.90
CA HIS A 95 1.75 8.17 -13.02
C HIS A 95 1.12 9.57 -13.08
N LYS A 96 1.78 10.60 -12.55
CA LYS A 96 1.38 11.99 -12.79
C LYS A 96 1.73 12.45 -14.20
N GLY A 97 2.85 12.00 -14.74
CA GLY A 97 3.26 12.28 -16.13
C GLY A 97 2.40 11.53 -17.15
N CYS A 98 1.90 10.34 -16.78
CA CYS A 98 1.07 9.48 -17.62
C CYS A 98 -0.28 9.19 -16.91
N PRO A 99 -1.16 10.18 -16.81
CA PRO A 99 -2.31 10.05 -15.92
C PRO A 99 -3.27 8.94 -16.34
N GLY A 100 -3.48 7.97 -15.45
CA GLY A 100 -4.64 7.09 -15.46
C GLY A 100 -5.85 7.70 -14.77
N ALA A 101 -5.72 8.92 -14.25
CA ALA A 101 -6.77 9.63 -13.54
C ALA A 101 -7.99 9.89 -14.42
N GLY A 102 -9.17 9.80 -13.82
CA GLY A 102 -10.44 9.98 -14.53
C GLY A 102 -10.90 8.77 -15.34
N ARG A 103 -10.13 7.70 -15.42
CA ARG A 103 -10.56 6.46 -16.10
C ARG A 103 -11.50 5.67 -15.22
N ALA A 104 -12.65 5.28 -15.73
CA ALA A 104 -13.54 4.35 -15.04
C ALA A 104 -13.05 2.91 -15.28
N TYR A 105 -12.71 2.20 -14.22
CA TYR A 105 -12.36 0.78 -14.27
C TYR A 105 -13.56 -0.05 -13.80
N ARG A 106 -13.78 -1.19 -14.43
CA ARG A 106 -14.78 -2.16 -14.00
C ARG A 106 -14.17 -3.55 -13.98
N ILE A 107 -14.01 -4.14 -12.80
CA ILE A 107 -13.50 -5.50 -12.67
C ILE A 107 -14.46 -6.49 -13.32
N THR A 108 -13.96 -7.21 -14.32
CA THR A 108 -14.70 -8.20 -15.09
C THR A 108 -14.37 -9.63 -14.67
N ARG A 109 -13.14 -9.86 -14.18
CA ARG A 109 -12.66 -11.18 -13.79
C ARG A 109 -11.65 -11.09 -12.66
N VAL A 110 -11.74 -12.04 -11.72
CA VAL A 110 -10.72 -12.29 -10.69
C VAL A 110 -10.45 -13.79 -10.65
N VAL A 111 -9.17 -14.15 -10.69
CA VAL A 111 -8.71 -15.54 -10.56
C VAL A 111 -7.68 -15.58 -9.45
N VAL A 112 -7.89 -16.43 -8.45
CA VAL A 112 -6.95 -16.64 -7.34
C VAL A 112 -6.35 -18.03 -7.47
N THR A 113 -5.02 -18.11 -7.45
CA THR A 113 -4.27 -19.36 -7.52
C THR A 113 -3.17 -19.35 -6.45
N GLY A 114 -3.41 -20.02 -5.34
CA GLY A 114 -2.50 -20.04 -4.20
C GLY A 114 -2.27 -18.61 -3.65
N ARG A 115 -1.04 -18.13 -3.79
CA ARG A 115 -0.62 -16.79 -3.31
C ARG A 115 -0.56 -15.74 -4.41
N THR A 116 -1.17 -16.00 -5.56
CA THR A 116 -1.21 -15.07 -6.69
C THR A 116 -2.65 -14.90 -7.13
N ALA A 117 -3.02 -13.68 -7.45
CA ALA A 117 -4.29 -13.35 -8.05
C ALA A 117 -4.10 -12.53 -9.32
N VAL A 118 -4.98 -12.77 -10.29
CA VAL A 118 -5.04 -12.00 -11.54
C VAL A 118 -6.41 -11.35 -11.63
N VAL A 119 -6.41 -10.04 -11.76
CA VAL A 119 -7.60 -9.20 -11.89
C VAL A 119 -7.64 -8.61 -13.29
N THR A 120 -8.75 -8.80 -13.99
CA THR A 120 -8.98 -8.14 -15.29
C THR A 120 -10.05 -7.06 -15.11
N ALA A 121 -9.72 -5.85 -15.49
CA ALA A 121 -10.65 -4.71 -15.49
C ALA A 121 -10.89 -4.21 -16.91
N ALA A 122 -12.13 -3.95 -17.25
CA ALA A 122 -12.50 -3.24 -18.46
C ALA A 122 -12.29 -1.73 -18.28
N LEU A 123 -11.83 -1.11 -19.34
CA LEU A 123 -11.69 0.34 -19.50
C LEU A 123 -12.79 0.80 -20.44
N PRO A 124 -13.94 1.29 -19.95
CA PRO A 124 -14.95 1.89 -20.82
C PRO A 124 -14.39 3.18 -21.38
N GLY A 125 -14.46 3.33 -22.69
CA GLY A 125 -13.98 4.52 -23.41
C GLY A 125 -14.80 4.75 -24.68
N ALA A 126 -14.72 5.95 -25.23
CA ALA A 126 -15.40 6.35 -26.47
C ALA A 126 -14.71 5.73 -27.70
N GLY A 127 -14.56 4.44 -27.74
CA GLY A 127 -13.88 3.72 -28.81
C GLY A 127 -13.85 2.23 -28.56
N LYS A 128 -12.78 1.56 -29.00
CA LYS A 128 -12.61 0.13 -28.73
C LYS A 128 -12.43 -0.10 -27.23
N PRO A 129 -13.26 -0.95 -26.61
CA PRO A 129 -13.11 -1.28 -25.20
C PRO A 129 -11.71 -1.82 -24.92
N GLY A 130 -10.99 -1.19 -24.01
CA GLY A 130 -9.72 -1.68 -23.50
C GLY A 130 -9.92 -2.65 -22.34
N SER A 131 -8.91 -3.45 -22.06
CA SER A 131 -8.82 -4.22 -20.82
C SER A 131 -7.44 -4.08 -20.22
N GLN A 132 -7.40 -3.98 -18.89
CA GLN A 132 -6.18 -3.98 -18.11
C GLN A 132 -6.16 -5.22 -17.23
N THR A 133 -4.99 -5.76 -17.01
CA THR A 133 -4.83 -6.91 -16.12
C THR A 133 -3.82 -6.55 -15.04
N GLU A 134 -4.21 -6.73 -13.80
CA GLU A 134 -3.35 -6.52 -12.64
C GLU A 134 -3.02 -7.86 -11.99
N THR A 135 -1.81 -7.96 -11.46
CA THR A 135 -1.36 -9.12 -10.68
C THR A 135 -1.23 -8.70 -9.22
N LEU A 136 -1.79 -9.50 -8.32
CA LEU A 136 -1.60 -9.35 -6.89
C LEU A 136 -0.86 -10.56 -6.33
N VAL A 137 0.00 -10.31 -5.36
CA VAL A 137 0.75 -11.35 -4.64
C VAL A 137 0.42 -11.26 -3.15
N TYR A 138 0.11 -12.40 -2.56
CA TYR A 138 -0.14 -12.49 -1.13
C TYR A 138 1.15 -12.70 -0.35
N ALA A 139 1.46 -11.78 0.55
CA ALA A 139 2.61 -11.85 1.41
C ALA A 139 2.32 -11.15 2.76
N ASN A 140 2.86 -11.70 3.84
CA ASN A 140 2.74 -11.11 5.19
C ASN A 140 1.30 -10.83 5.65
N GLY A 141 0.36 -11.68 5.25
CA GLY A 141 -1.03 -11.55 5.66
C GLY A 141 -1.88 -10.62 4.81
N GLN A 142 -1.40 -10.11 3.68
CA GLN A 142 -2.14 -9.18 2.83
C GLN A 142 -1.83 -9.37 1.34
N TRP A 143 -2.73 -8.94 0.48
CA TRP A 143 -2.52 -8.85 -0.94
C TRP A 143 -1.78 -7.55 -1.29
N GLY A 144 -0.84 -7.61 -2.24
CA GLY A 144 -0.13 -6.43 -2.74
C GLY A 144 -0.01 -6.48 -4.25
N PHE A 145 -0.18 -5.34 -4.92
CA PHE A 145 -0.07 -5.22 -6.37
C PHE A 145 1.37 -5.40 -6.84
N SER A 146 1.54 -6.16 -7.91
CA SER A 146 2.83 -6.37 -8.56
C SER A 146 2.75 -5.78 -9.97
N PRO A 147 3.38 -4.63 -10.22
CA PRO A 147 3.43 -4.03 -11.56
C PRO A 147 4.04 -5.01 -12.55
N ARG A 148 3.50 -5.03 -13.78
CA ARG A 148 3.98 -5.93 -14.85
C ARG A 148 5.38 -5.59 -15.30
N ASP A 149 5.66 -4.31 -15.39
CA ASP A 149 6.92 -3.81 -15.92
C ASP A 149 7.59 -2.91 -14.88
N LEU A 150 8.61 -3.44 -14.26
CA LEU A 150 9.44 -2.71 -13.31
C LEU A 150 10.50 -1.85 -14.02
N SER A 151 10.80 -2.14 -15.31
CA SER A 151 11.82 -1.43 -16.06
C SER A 151 11.48 0.05 -16.23
N LEU A 152 10.17 0.39 -16.29
CA LEU A 152 9.68 1.77 -16.33
C LEU A 152 10.17 2.67 -15.18
N TYR A 153 10.70 2.09 -14.10
CA TYR A 153 11.12 2.80 -12.90
C TYR A 153 12.63 2.62 -12.62
N GLN A 154 13.40 2.21 -13.62
CA GLN A 154 14.81 1.81 -13.44
C GLN A 154 15.77 2.55 -14.38
N HIS A 155 15.40 3.72 -14.89
CA HIS A 155 16.23 4.51 -15.84
C HIS A 155 17.23 5.45 -15.13
N GLY A 156 17.45 5.25 -13.83
CA GLY A 156 18.47 5.94 -13.04
C GLY A 156 18.06 7.32 -12.52
N SER A 157 16.96 7.89 -12.99
CA SER A 157 16.35 9.09 -12.40
C SER A 157 14.87 9.17 -12.70
N VAL A 158 14.12 9.83 -11.82
CA VAL A 158 12.66 10.04 -11.97
C VAL A 158 12.33 10.72 -13.30
N ALA A 159 13.14 11.69 -13.75
CA ALA A 159 12.93 12.36 -15.03
C ALA A 159 13.13 11.42 -16.23
N ALA A 160 14.11 10.51 -16.14
CA ALA A 160 14.34 9.50 -17.17
C ALA A 160 13.21 8.44 -17.19
N ASP A 161 12.70 8.03 -16.02
CA ASP A 161 11.57 7.12 -15.93
C ASP A 161 10.31 7.71 -16.59
N VAL A 162 10.00 8.98 -16.33
CA VAL A 162 8.88 9.68 -16.98
C VAL A 162 9.08 9.80 -18.49
N ALA A 163 10.29 10.15 -18.92
CA ALA A 163 10.60 10.27 -20.37
C ALA A 163 10.48 8.91 -21.07
N ALA A 164 10.95 7.83 -20.46
CA ALA A 164 10.83 6.47 -20.99
C ALA A 164 9.35 6.06 -21.10
N ALA A 165 8.55 6.30 -20.08
CA ALA A 165 7.12 5.99 -20.10
C ALA A 165 6.37 6.70 -21.26
N HIS A 166 6.75 7.94 -21.57
CA HIS A 166 6.23 8.64 -22.75
C HIS A 166 6.72 8.02 -24.06
N ALA A 167 8.03 7.72 -24.16
CA ALA A 167 8.62 7.17 -25.38
C ALA A 167 8.08 5.78 -25.73
N GLU A 168 7.78 4.98 -24.70
CA GLU A 168 7.24 3.61 -24.84
C GLU A 168 5.71 3.58 -25.04
N GLY A 169 5.05 4.73 -25.05
CA GLY A 169 3.61 4.84 -25.29
C GLY A 169 2.74 4.39 -24.10
N HIS A 170 3.30 4.34 -22.90
CA HIS A 170 2.53 4.04 -21.69
C HIS A 170 1.65 5.21 -21.24
N CYS A 171 1.94 6.41 -21.73
CA CYS A 171 1.15 7.60 -21.53
C CYS A 171 0.11 7.72 -22.64
N ALA A 172 -1.16 7.76 -22.31
CA ALA A 172 -2.20 8.14 -23.28
C ALA A 172 -1.95 9.58 -23.74
N ALA A 173 -1.97 9.80 -25.05
CA ALA A 173 -1.93 11.11 -25.63
C ALA A 173 -3.24 11.88 -25.35
#